data_6be64607b0905b544e38b15b41817925
#
_entry.id   6be64607b0905b544e38b15b41817925
#
_cell.length_a   1.000
_cell.length_b   1.000
_cell.length_c   1.000
_cell.angle_alpha   90.00
_cell.angle_beta   90.00
_cell.angle_gamma   90.00
#
_symmetry.space_group_name_H-M   'P 1'
#
loop_
_entity.id
_entity.type
_entity.pdbx_description
1 polymer ?
#
loop_
_entity_poly.entity_id
_entity_poly.type
_entity_poly.pdbx_seq_one_letter_code
_entity_poly.pdbx_strand_id
1 'polypeptide(L)'
;MLSESSTIVEEANQRGITLRVLGATAIMIHSPKYLHAFEKMNRRLSDLDFMGLRGEEKKVIDFLQQKCYIYDRGNRAVAMMSTSRYIFENPTNKIHADVFFDKLEMCHTIDFTKRLLVDSPTISLADLLLEKMQIVEINEKDIKDTLVLLREHEISTHDKEAINQKYISGVLAKDWGFYYTVTQNLKKIKEASGKYDIFEINDQQNINEKIDQLLKAIEEEPKNVGWKMRAKIGTKKKWYTEVEDVSR
;
A
#
# COMPACT_ATOMS: atom_id res chain seq x y z
N MET A 1 11.58 12.31 7.09
CA MET A 1 10.86 11.50 6.07
C MET A 1 9.38 11.88 5.98
N LEU A 2 8.53 11.84 7.04
CA LEU A 2 7.10 12.17 6.95
C LEU A 2 6.86 13.59 6.41
N SER A 3 7.43 14.59 7.04
CA SER A 3 7.33 16.00 6.60
C SER A 3 7.92 16.20 5.19
N GLU A 4 9.04 15.58 4.88
CA GLU A 4 9.70 15.68 3.58
C GLU A 4 8.83 15.13 2.44
N SER A 5 8.25 13.94 2.62
CA SER A 5 7.39 13.33 1.61
C SER A 5 6.11 14.15 1.36
N SER A 6 5.48 14.67 2.42
CA SER A 6 4.33 15.56 2.28
C SER A 6 4.67 16.84 1.53
N THR A 7 5.80 17.49 1.87
CA THR A 7 6.27 18.69 1.17
C THR A 7 6.58 18.42 -0.31
N ILE A 8 7.21 17.27 -0.63
CA ILE A 8 7.47 16.87 -2.01
C ILE A 8 6.14 16.78 -2.79
N VAL A 9 5.12 16.13 -2.23
CA VAL A 9 3.82 16.00 -2.90
C VAL A 9 3.09 17.34 -3.03
N GLU A 10 3.11 18.19 -2.00
CA GLU A 10 2.50 19.52 -2.04
C GLU A 10 3.12 20.39 -3.15
N GLU A 11 4.45 20.43 -3.24
CA GLU A 11 5.14 21.17 -4.29
C GLU A 11 4.93 20.56 -5.69
N ALA A 12 4.84 19.23 -5.81
CA ALA A 12 4.47 18.56 -7.06
C ALA A 12 3.07 18.98 -7.51
N ASN A 13 2.09 18.97 -6.61
CA ASN A 13 0.71 19.41 -6.88
C ASN A 13 0.66 20.88 -7.34
N GLN A 14 1.43 21.79 -6.72
CA GLN A 14 1.53 23.20 -7.13
C GLN A 14 2.05 23.38 -8.54
N ARG A 15 2.82 22.42 -9.05
CA ARG A 15 3.37 22.40 -10.42
C ARG A 15 2.49 21.59 -11.39
N GLY A 16 1.31 21.14 -10.98
CA GLY A 16 0.43 20.31 -11.78
C GLY A 16 0.99 18.93 -12.06
N ILE A 17 1.77 18.36 -11.11
CA ILE A 17 2.33 17.01 -11.17
C ILE A 17 1.57 16.15 -10.17
N THR A 18 0.98 15.05 -10.65
CA THR A 18 0.28 14.10 -9.80
C THR A 18 1.27 13.13 -9.18
N LEU A 19 1.51 13.25 -7.88
CA LEU A 19 2.39 12.38 -7.11
C LEU A 19 1.73 12.10 -5.76
N ARG A 20 1.83 10.86 -5.27
CA ARG A 20 1.28 10.46 -3.97
C ARG A 20 2.25 9.57 -3.23
N VAL A 21 2.30 9.75 -1.91
CA VAL A 21 3.05 8.85 -1.02
C VAL A 21 2.28 7.55 -0.87
N LEU A 22 2.98 6.43 -0.86
CA LEU A 22 2.45 5.11 -0.53
C LEU A 22 3.32 4.42 0.52
N GLY A 23 3.05 3.17 0.84
CA GLY A 23 3.86 2.41 1.80
C GLY A 23 3.69 2.82 3.25
N ALA A 24 4.69 2.46 4.05
CA ALA A 24 4.68 2.73 5.48
C ALA A 24 4.65 4.22 5.82
N THR A 25 5.32 5.05 5.00
CA THR A 25 5.34 6.51 5.18
C THR A 25 3.93 7.09 5.07
N ALA A 26 3.13 6.63 4.09
CA ALA A 26 1.74 7.07 3.93
C ALA A 26 0.86 6.64 5.12
N ILE A 27 1.03 5.40 5.60
CA ILE A 27 0.28 4.92 6.77
C ILE A 27 0.62 5.75 8.01
N MET A 28 1.90 6.10 8.23
CA MET A 28 2.28 6.96 9.36
C MET A 28 1.72 8.39 9.23
N ILE A 29 1.64 8.95 8.01
CA ILE A 29 1.01 10.26 7.77
C ILE A 29 -0.47 10.23 8.15
N HIS A 30 -1.18 9.17 7.78
CA HIS A 30 -2.59 8.98 8.13
C HIS A 30 -2.83 8.63 9.60
N SER A 31 -1.82 8.11 10.31
CA SER A 31 -2.00 7.56 11.66
C SER A 31 -1.29 8.38 12.76
N PRO A 32 -1.54 9.70 12.88
CA PRO A 32 -0.84 10.56 13.83
C PRO A 32 -1.10 10.19 15.30
N LYS A 33 -2.26 9.63 15.64
CA LYS A 33 -2.60 9.22 17.01
C LYS A 33 -1.83 7.97 17.45
N TYR A 34 -1.44 7.12 16.49
CA TYR A 34 -0.75 5.86 16.75
C TYR A 34 0.73 5.85 16.32
N LEU A 35 1.36 7.02 16.06
CA LEU A 35 2.80 7.09 15.75
C LEU A 35 3.67 6.43 16.83
N HIS A 36 3.28 6.56 18.10
CA HIS A 36 3.94 5.91 19.23
C HIS A 36 3.93 4.37 19.13
N ALA A 37 2.95 3.78 18.46
CA ALA A 37 2.88 2.34 18.26
C ALA A 37 3.97 1.84 17.31
N PHE A 38 4.28 2.59 16.24
CA PHE A 38 5.39 2.24 15.36
C PHE A 38 6.73 2.22 16.11
N GLU A 39 6.98 3.19 16.98
CA GLU A 39 8.20 3.24 17.80
C GLU A 39 8.28 2.03 18.75
N LYS A 40 7.21 1.76 19.51
CA LYS A 40 7.14 0.64 20.44
C LYS A 40 7.29 -0.72 19.77
N MET A 41 6.76 -0.87 18.55
CA MET A 41 6.94 -2.07 17.73
C MET A 41 8.27 -2.10 16.97
N ASN A 42 9.17 -1.13 17.21
CA ASN A 42 10.44 -0.97 16.49
C ASN A 42 10.27 -0.95 14.96
N ARG A 43 9.19 -0.29 14.49
CA ARG A 43 8.90 -0.11 13.06
C ARG A 43 9.48 1.19 12.55
N ARG A 44 10.64 1.12 11.89
CA ARG A 44 11.33 2.27 11.32
C ARG A 44 11.08 2.37 9.82
N LEU A 45 11.05 3.60 9.31
CA LEU A 45 11.04 3.87 7.88
C LEU A 45 12.46 3.69 7.32
N SER A 46 12.57 3.10 6.12
CA SER A 46 13.84 2.90 5.39
C SER A 46 13.92 3.77 4.15
N ASP A 47 12.78 4.00 3.49
CA ASP A 47 12.67 4.62 2.18
C ASP A 47 11.36 5.42 2.05
N LEU A 48 11.26 6.16 0.96
CA LEU A 48 10.06 6.86 0.54
C LEU A 48 9.51 6.19 -0.72
N ASP A 49 8.24 5.84 -0.71
CA ASP A 49 7.58 5.27 -1.87
C ASP A 49 6.59 6.29 -2.44
N PHE A 50 6.63 6.48 -3.77
CA PHE A 50 5.75 7.40 -4.49
C PHE A 50 5.07 6.71 -5.67
N MET A 51 3.83 7.12 -5.94
CA MET A 51 3.05 6.74 -7.12
C MET A 51 2.74 7.99 -7.94
N GLY A 52 3.07 7.96 -9.23
CA GLY A 52 2.74 9.00 -10.19
C GLY A 52 1.96 8.46 -11.39
N LEU A 53 1.57 9.36 -12.30
CA LEU A 53 0.97 8.99 -13.57
C LEU A 53 2.05 8.82 -14.65
N ARG A 54 1.97 7.74 -15.44
CA ARG A 54 2.92 7.46 -16.53
C ARG A 54 2.98 8.61 -17.55
N GLY A 55 1.86 9.25 -17.82
CA GLY A 55 1.81 10.41 -18.69
C GLY A 55 2.61 11.62 -18.19
N GLU A 56 2.98 11.65 -16.91
CA GLU A 56 3.74 12.71 -16.26
C GLU A 56 5.16 12.27 -15.84
N GLU A 57 5.59 11.07 -16.24
CA GLU A 57 6.85 10.44 -15.83
C GLU A 57 8.05 11.40 -15.93
N LYS A 58 8.24 12.02 -17.08
CA LYS A 58 9.35 12.96 -17.29
C LYS A 58 9.29 14.15 -16.32
N LYS A 59 8.10 14.71 -16.08
CA LYS A 59 7.91 15.82 -15.14
C LYS A 59 8.25 15.41 -13.71
N VAL A 60 7.86 14.20 -13.30
CA VAL A 60 8.17 13.65 -11.96
C VAL A 60 9.67 13.47 -11.80
N ILE A 61 10.35 12.88 -12.80
CA ILE A 61 11.81 12.68 -12.77
C ILE A 61 12.54 14.02 -12.68
N ASP A 62 12.21 14.97 -13.56
CA ASP A 62 12.84 16.30 -13.59
C ASP A 62 12.61 17.07 -12.26
N PHE A 63 11.40 16.93 -11.68
CA PHE A 63 11.04 17.53 -10.40
C PHE A 63 11.86 16.94 -9.24
N LEU A 64 11.96 15.62 -9.13
CA LEU A 64 12.75 14.96 -8.07
C LEU A 64 14.24 15.29 -8.19
N GLN A 65 14.77 15.40 -9.40
CA GLN A 65 16.16 15.84 -9.62
C GLN A 65 16.39 17.27 -9.13
N GLN A 66 15.44 18.19 -9.30
CA GLN A 66 15.49 19.54 -8.73
C GLN A 66 15.47 19.54 -7.20
N LYS A 67 14.94 18.47 -6.58
CA LYS A 67 14.96 18.21 -5.12
C LYS A 67 16.21 17.48 -4.65
N CYS A 68 17.25 17.42 -5.48
CA CYS A 68 18.51 16.72 -5.21
C CYS A 68 18.38 15.21 -5.08
N TYR A 69 17.31 14.60 -5.58
CA TYR A 69 17.21 13.16 -5.71
C TYR A 69 17.88 12.72 -7.01
N ILE A 70 18.91 11.90 -6.90
CA ILE A 70 19.67 11.42 -8.07
C ILE A 70 19.08 10.09 -8.50
N TYR A 71 18.70 10.01 -9.77
CA TYR A 71 18.21 8.76 -10.36
C TYR A 71 19.34 7.74 -10.50
N ASP A 72 19.21 6.59 -9.85
CA ASP A 72 20.17 5.49 -9.97
C ASP A 72 19.99 4.74 -11.31
N ARG A 73 20.83 5.11 -12.29
CA ARG A 73 20.86 4.45 -13.61
C ARG A 73 21.50 3.05 -13.57
N GLY A 74 22.29 2.71 -12.54
CA GLY A 74 22.95 1.42 -12.39
C GLY A 74 21.95 0.28 -12.15
N ASN A 75 20.87 0.54 -11.46
CA ASN A 75 19.76 -0.39 -11.25
C ASN A 75 18.73 -0.43 -12.40
N ARG A 76 18.98 0.30 -13.49
CA ARG A 76 18.09 0.35 -14.65
C ARG A 76 17.87 -1.02 -15.30
N ALA A 77 18.87 -1.92 -15.27
CA ALA A 77 18.73 -3.26 -15.81
C ALA A 77 17.76 -4.12 -14.97
N VAL A 78 17.80 -3.97 -13.64
CA VAL A 78 16.86 -4.63 -12.71
C VAL A 78 15.48 -3.98 -12.81
N ALA A 79 15.43 -2.65 -12.90
CA ALA A 79 14.18 -1.90 -13.08
C ALA A 79 13.52 -2.15 -14.45
N MET A 80 14.29 -2.45 -15.51
CA MET A 80 13.74 -2.81 -16.82
C MET A 80 13.23 -4.26 -16.90
N MET A 81 13.66 -5.14 -16.01
CA MET A 81 13.14 -6.52 -15.93
C MET A 81 11.88 -6.66 -15.08
N SER A 82 11.61 -5.71 -14.19
CA SER A 82 10.34 -5.62 -13.46
C SER A 82 9.81 -4.19 -13.54
N THR A 83 8.80 -3.99 -14.39
CA THR A 83 7.77 -2.94 -14.30
C THR A 83 8.15 -1.62 -13.63
N SER A 84 8.23 -0.54 -14.42
CA SER A 84 7.91 0.85 -14.05
C SER A 84 8.36 1.42 -12.69
N ARG A 85 9.35 0.85 -11.99
CA ARG A 85 9.93 1.36 -10.75
C ARG A 85 11.19 2.16 -11.05
N TYR A 86 11.27 3.38 -10.53
CA TYR A 86 12.44 4.25 -10.62
C TYR A 86 13.02 4.44 -9.22
N ILE A 87 14.31 4.21 -9.07
CA ILE A 87 15.02 4.30 -7.79
C ILE A 87 15.83 5.58 -7.77
N PHE A 88 15.64 6.37 -6.73
CA PHE A 88 16.37 7.61 -6.49
C PHE A 88 17.06 7.56 -5.13
N GLU A 89 18.16 8.29 -5.00
CA GLU A 89 18.85 8.53 -3.73
C GLU A 89 19.10 10.04 -3.58
N ASN A 90 18.85 10.55 -2.38
CA ASN A 90 19.28 11.88 -2.02
C ASN A 90 20.70 11.77 -1.39
N PRO A 91 21.76 12.28 -2.05
CA PRO A 91 23.14 12.08 -1.60
C PRO A 91 23.45 12.79 -0.28
N THR A 92 22.63 13.79 0.11
CA THR A 92 22.86 14.59 1.33
C THR A 92 22.38 13.86 2.57
N ASN A 93 21.16 13.32 2.55
CA ASN A 93 20.54 12.66 3.72
C ASN A 93 20.46 11.13 3.59
N LYS A 94 20.93 10.58 2.46
CA LYS A 94 20.92 9.15 2.15
C LYS A 94 19.54 8.50 2.13
N ILE A 95 18.48 9.30 1.94
CA ILE A 95 17.13 8.80 1.78
C ILE A 95 16.96 8.25 0.37
N HIS A 96 16.52 6.99 0.30
CA HIS A 96 16.08 6.38 -0.95
C HIS A 96 14.63 6.73 -1.23
N ALA A 97 14.29 6.91 -2.52
CA ALA A 97 12.93 7.12 -2.96
C ALA A 97 12.64 6.22 -4.16
N ASP A 98 11.59 5.43 -4.04
CA ASP A 98 11.09 4.57 -5.10
C ASP A 98 9.87 5.23 -5.73
N VAL A 99 9.84 5.33 -7.04
CA VAL A 99 8.72 5.93 -7.77
C VAL A 99 8.12 4.91 -8.72
N PHE A 100 6.85 4.67 -8.56
CA PHE A 100 6.04 3.79 -9.41
C PHE A 100 5.10 4.64 -10.29
N PHE A 101 4.67 4.10 -11.42
CA PHE A 101 3.78 4.81 -12.32
C PHE A 101 2.56 3.96 -12.71
N ASP A 102 1.36 4.53 -12.55
CA ASP A 102 0.04 3.97 -12.86
C ASP A 102 -0.32 2.71 -12.07
N LYS A 103 0.61 1.79 -11.89
CA LYS A 103 0.34 0.48 -11.30
C LYS A 103 1.43 0.08 -10.33
N LEU A 104 1.02 -0.63 -9.28
CA LEU A 104 1.92 -1.35 -8.40
C LEU A 104 1.81 -2.84 -8.76
N GLU A 105 2.84 -3.37 -9.39
CA GLU A 105 2.92 -4.76 -9.84
C GLU A 105 3.84 -5.53 -8.91
N MET A 106 3.27 -6.21 -7.94
CA MET A 106 3.94 -7.11 -6.99
C MET A 106 3.30 -8.50 -7.08
N CYS A 107 2.94 -9.13 -5.96
CA CYS A 107 2.24 -10.41 -6.01
C CYS A 107 0.93 -10.33 -6.79
N HIS A 108 0.29 -9.17 -6.75
CA HIS A 108 -0.88 -8.81 -7.55
C HIS A 108 -0.69 -7.42 -8.15
N THR A 109 -1.53 -7.05 -9.12
CA THR A 109 -1.49 -5.72 -9.74
C THR A 109 -2.58 -4.83 -9.17
N ILE A 110 -2.19 -3.64 -8.68
CA ILE A 110 -3.11 -2.58 -8.27
C ILE A 110 -2.99 -1.43 -9.24
N ASP A 111 -4.10 -1.02 -9.86
CA ASP A 111 -4.17 0.07 -10.84
C ASP A 111 -4.58 1.37 -10.14
N PHE A 112 -3.68 2.36 -10.17
CA PHE A 112 -3.86 3.67 -9.55
C PHE A 112 -4.27 4.78 -10.51
N THR A 113 -4.39 4.51 -11.82
CA THR A 113 -4.63 5.55 -12.83
C THR A 113 -5.85 6.44 -12.56
N LYS A 114 -6.88 5.89 -11.89
CA LYS A 114 -8.09 6.61 -11.49
C LYS A 114 -8.19 6.88 -9.99
N ARG A 115 -7.16 6.53 -9.24
CA ARG A 115 -7.17 6.57 -7.77
C ARG A 115 -6.31 7.68 -7.17
N LEU A 116 -5.28 8.16 -7.89
CA LEU A 116 -4.35 9.15 -7.36
C LEU A 116 -4.96 10.52 -7.02
N LEU A 117 -6.17 10.81 -7.52
CA LEU A 117 -6.89 12.05 -7.20
C LEU A 117 -7.89 11.89 -6.05
N VAL A 118 -8.00 10.69 -5.46
CA VAL A 118 -8.95 10.42 -4.38
C VAL A 118 -8.49 11.01 -3.07
N ASP A 119 -7.17 11.03 -2.84
CA ASP A 119 -6.57 11.53 -1.62
C ASP A 119 -5.25 12.28 -1.90
N SER A 120 -4.78 13.06 -0.92
CA SER A 120 -3.50 13.81 -0.94
C SER A 120 -3.09 14.17 0.49
N PRO A 121 -1.80 14.06 0.87
CA PRO A 121 -0.62 13.80 0.02
C PRO A 121 -0.37 12.32 -0.29
N THR A 122 -1.19 11.40 0.17
CA THR A 122 -1.00 9.95 0.06
C THR A 122 -1.98 9.33 -0.93
N ILE A 123 -1.82 8.04 -1.22
CA ILE A 123 -2.92 7.22 -1.77
C ILE A 123 -3.99 7.01 -0.68
N SER A 124 -5.21 6.61 -1.08
CA SER A 124 -6.31 6.44 -0.13
C SER A 124 -6.07 5.30 0.87
N LEU A 125 -6.74 5.36 2.03
CA LEU A 125 -6.65 4.33 3.07
C LEU A 125 -7.02 2.93 2.55
N ALA A 126 -7.99 2.82 1.64
CA ALA A 126 -8.37 1.56 1.02
C ALA A 126 -7.27 1.02 0.09
N ASP A 127 -6.61 1.90 -0.65
CA ASP A 127 -5.49 1.54 -1.52
C ASP A 127 -4.26 1.14 -0.69
N LEU A 128 -3.98 1.81 0.44
CA LEU A 128 -2.93 1.42 1.40
C LEU A 128 -3.19 0.03 1.99
N LEU A 129 -4.42 -0.28 2.35
CA LEU A 129 -4.76 -1.62 2.84
C LEU A 129 -4.54 -2.68 1.76
N LEU A 130 -4.99 -2.44 0.52
CA LEU A 130 -4.77 -3.38 -0.58
C LEU A 130 -3.29 -3.56 -0.90
N GLU A 131 -2.50 -2.48 -0.85
CA GLU A 131 -1.05 -2.51 -1.03
C GLU A 131 -0.37 -3.46 -0.04
N LYS A 132 -0.72 -3.38 1.24
CA LYS A 132 -0.16 -4.25 2.28
C LYS A 132 -0.67 -5.70 2.17
N MET A 133 -1.95 -5.86 1.87
CA MET A 133 -2.60 -7.17 1.82
C MET A 133 -2.33 -7.97 0.55
N GLN A 134 -1.72 -7.39 -0.50
CA GLN A 134 -1.41 -8.10 -1.74
C GLN A 134 -0.24 -9.10 -1.61
N ILE A 135 0.63 -8.93 -0.62
CA ILE A 135 1.86 -9.72 -0.46
C ILE A 135 1.51 -11.11 0.05
N VAL A 136 1.82 -12.15 -0.72
CA VAL A 136 1.45 -13.55 -0.37
C VAL A 136 2.18 -14.02 0.89
N GLU A 137 3.47 -13.71 0.99
CA GLU A 137 4.27 -13.96 2.19
C GLU A 137 4.38 -12.67 3.01
N ILE A 138 3.25 -12.25 3.61
CA ILE A 138 3.20 -11.02 4.41
C ILE A 138 4.23 -11.07 5.54
N ASN A 139 5.05 -10.04 5.62
CA ASN A 139 6.11 -9.90 6.60
C ASN A 139 5.64 -9.13 7.85
N GLU A 140 6.48 -9.12 8.89
CA GLU A 140 6.17 -8.48 10.16
C GLU A 140 5.98 -6.96 10.04
N LYS A 141 6.68 -6.30 9.11
CA LYS A 141 6.55 -4.84 8.88
C LYS A 141 5.15 -4.52 8.36
N ASP A 142 4.66 -5.30 7.38
CA ASP A 142 3.32 -5.10 6.81
C ASP A 142 2.21 -5.44 7.81
N ILE A 143 2.44 -6.43 8.69
CA ILE A 143 1.52 -6.73 9.79
C ILE A 143 1.39 -5.53 10.73
N LYS A 144 2.51 -4.96 11.19
CA LYS A 144 2.52 -3.79 12.08
C LYS A 144 1.85 -2.58 11.45
N ASP A 145 2.19 -2.29 10.19
CA ASP A 145 1.60 -1.20 9.43
C ASP A 145 0.08 -1.33 9.33
N THR A 146 -0.40 -2.55 9.03
CA THR A 146 -1.84 -2.84 8.87
C THR A 146 -2.61 -2.78 10.19
N LEU A 147 -2.01 -3.26 11.29
CA LEU A 147 -2.64 -3.16 12.62
C LEU A 147 -2.89 -1.71 13.01
N VAL A 148 -1.90 -0.82 12.79
CA VAL A 148 -2.07 0.61 13.08
C VAL A 148 -3.11 1.24 12.15
N LEU A 149 -3.07 0.94 10.86
CA LEU A 149 -4.05 1.44 9.89
C LEU A 149 -5.49 1.08 10.28
N LEU A 150 -5.74 -0.19 10.62
CA LEU A 150 -7.05 -0.67 11.04
C LEU A 150 -7.47 -0.09 12.39
N ARG A 151 -6.52 0.11 13.31
CA ARG A 151 -6.84 0.67 14.63
C ARG A 151 -7.29 2.12 14.55
N GLU A 152 -6.61 2.95 13.76
CA GLU A 152 -6.88 4.38 13.69
C GLU A 152 -8.10 4.73 12.84
N HIS A 153 -8.36 3.98 11.75
CA HIS A 153 -9.37 4.35 10.76
C HIS A 153 -10.60 3.46 10.79
N GLU A 154 -11.76 4.07 10.50
CA GLU A 154 -13.03 3.36 10.42
C GLU A 154 -13.25 2.72 9.05
N ILE A 155 -14.06 1.66 9.02
CA ILE A 155 -14.52 1.03 7.79
C ILE A 155 -15.78 1.75 7.30
N SER A 156 -15.81 2.13 6.02
CA SER A 156 -16.92 2.86 5.42
C SER A 156 -17.19 2.41 3.99
N THR A 157 -18.16 3.06 3.33
CA THR A 157 -18.46 2.87 1.89
C THR A 157 -17.92 4.02 1.02
N HIS A 158 -17.11 4.91 1.59
CA HIS A 158 -16.48 6.05 0.93
C HIS A 158 -15.01 6.16 1.32
N ASP A 159 -14.20 6.91 0.55
CA ASP A 159 -12.76 7.05 0.75
C ASP A 159 -12.36 8.16 1.74
N LYS A 160 -13.29 9.08 2.10
CA LYS A 160 -12.95 10.24 2.94
C LYS A 160 -12.64 9.81 4.37
N GLU A 161 -11.36 9.92 4.78
CA GLU A 161 -10.87 9.59 6.12
C GLU A 161 -11.29 8.19 6.62
N ALA A 162 -11.53 7.25 5.68
CA ALA A 162 -12.02 5.93 6.02
C ALA A 162 -11.54 4.85 5.01
N ILE A 163 -11.49 3.61 5.45
CA ILE A 163 -11.16 2.46 4.62
C ILE A 163 -12.44 2.05 3.86
N ASN A 164 -12.45 2.29 2.56
CA ASN A 164 -13.61 2.04 1.71
C ASN A 164 -13.77 0.55 1.39
N GLN A 165 -14.60 -0.16 2.18
CA GLN A 165 -14.88 -1.58 2.01
C GLN A 165 -15.56 -1.90 0.66
N LYS A 166 -16.39 -0.96 0.11
CA LYS A 166 -17.07 -1.15 -1.17
C LYS A 166 -16.08 -1.16 -2.33
N TYR A 167 -15.08 -0.27 -2.29
CA TYR A 167 -14.00 -0.26 -3.27
C TYR A 167 -13.17 -1.55 -3.19
N ILE A 168 -12.74 -1.92 -1.98
CA ILE A 168 -11.95 -3.13 -1.73
C ILE A 168 -12.69 -4.37 -2.24
N SER A 169 -13.94 -4.58 -1.82
CA SER A 169 -14.73 -5.74 -2.24
C SER A 169 -14.95 -5.77 -3.75
N GLY A 170 -15.20 -4.60 -4.38
CA GLY A 170 -15.36 -4.49 -5.83
C GLY A 170 -14.08 -4.82 -6.63
N VAL A 171 -12.89 -4.50 -6.10
CA VAL A 171 -11.60 -4.91 -6.70
C VAL A 171 -11.44 -6.43 -6.60
N LEU A 172 -11.63 -6.98 -5.41
CA LEU A 172 -11.42 -8.40 -5.12
C LEU A 172 -12.45 -9.32 -5.79
N ALA A 173 -13.65 -8.81 -6.08
CA ALA A 173 -14.68 -9.55 -6.83
C ALA A 173 -14.32 -9.77 -8.31
N LYS A 174 -13.30 -9.11 -8.82
CA LYS A 174 -12.85 -9.25 -10.22
C LYS A 174 -11.66 -10.21 -10.36
N ASP A 175 -10.87 -10.40 -9.30
CA ASP A 175 -9.66 -11.23 -9.27
C ASP A 175 -9.71 -12.20 -8.08
N TRP A 176 -9.88 -13.50 -8.36
CA TRP A 176 -9.91 -14.53 -7.34
C TRP A 176 -8.56 -14.69 -6.62
N GLY A 177 -7.45 -14.54 -7.33
CA GLY A 177 -6.12 -14.68 -6.75
C GLY A 177 -5.86 -13.58 -5.70
N PHE A 178 -6.17 -12.35 -6.06
CA PHE A 178 -6.05 -11.22 -5.16
C PHE A 178 -7.00 -11.34 -3.95
N TYR A 179 -8.28 -11.70 -4.21
CA TYR A 179 -9.24 -12.01 -3.14
C TYR A 179 -8.68 -13.05 -2.17
N TYR A 180 -8.15 -14.17 -2.68
CA TYR A 180 -7.62 -15.23 -1.83
C TYR A 180 -6.47 -14.72 -0.95
N THR A 181 -5.51 -14.02 -1.53
CA THR A 181 -4.37 -13.45 -0.79
C THR A 181 -4.83 -12.49 0.30
N VAL A 182 -5.68 -11.51 -0.05
CA VAL A 182 -6.18 -10.50 0.91
C VAL A 182 -6.93 -11.16 2.05
N THR A 183 -7.83 -12.10 1.76
CA THR A 183 -8.63 -12.77 2.82
C THR A 183 -7.77 -13.63 3.74
N GLN A 184 -6.73 -14.31 3.21
CA GLN A 184 -5.79 -15.04 4.06
C GLN A 184 -4.96 -14.07 4.93
N ASN A 185 -4.48 -12.97 4.37
CA ASN A 185 -3.70 -11.99 5.11
C ASN A 185 -4.54 -11.28 6.20
N LEU A 186 -5.77 -10.89 5.92
CA LEU A 186 -6.66 -10.32 6.95
C LEU A 186 -6.85 -11.28 8.13
N LYS A 187 -6.96 -12.59 7.88
CA LYS A 187 -7.00 -13.60 8.96
C LYS A 187 -5.70 -13.65 9.76
N LYS A 188 -4.54 -13.59 9.09
CA LYS A 188 -3.23 -13.52 9.77
C LYS A 188 -3.09 -12.25 10.61
N ILE A 189 -3.60 -11.09 10.12
CA ILE A 189 -3.62 -9.84 10.90
C ILE A 189 -4.48 -10.00 12.15
N LYS A 190 -5.66 -10.62 12.03
CA LYS A 190 -6.54 -10.91 13.15
C LYS A 190 -5.84 -11.76 14.22
N GLU A 191 -5.14 -12.82 13.82
CA GLU A 191 -4.35 -13.67 14.71
C GLU A 191 -3.15 -12.93 15.34
N ALA A 192 -2.61 -11.93 14.64
CA ALA A 192 -1.47 -11.15 15.10
C ALA A 192 -1.85 -10.00 16.04
N SER A 193 -3.11 -9.57 16.09
CA SER A 193 -3.56 -8.41 16.86
C SER A 193 -3.24 -8.50 18.35
N GLY A 194 -3.23 -9.71 18.93
CA GLY A 194 -2.88 -9.96 20.32
C GLY A 194 -1.39 -10.18 20.62
N LYS A 195 -0.52 -10.09 19.61
CA LYS A 195 0.93 -10.33 19.78
C LYS A 195 1.73 -9.10 20.20
N TYR A 196 1.13 -7.91 20.13
CA TYR A 196 1.80 -6.65 20.40
C TYR A 196 1.13 -5.97 21.60
N ASP A 197 1.88 -5.84 22.70
CA ASP A 197 1.42 -5.27 23.98
C ASP A 197 0.98 -3.80 23.88
N ILE A 198 1.28 -3.13 22.76
CA ILE A 198 0.85 -1.76 22.50
C ILE A 198 -0.67 -1.65 22.27
N PHE A 199 -1.31 -2.72 21.83
CA PHE A 199 -2.75 -2.77 21.62
C PHE A 199 -3.44 -3.39 22.83
N GLU A 200 -4.19 -2.58 23.57
CA GLU A 200 -5.02 -3.06 24.66
C GLU A 200 -6.14 -3.99 24.16
N ILE A 201 -6.81 -4.71 25.07
CA ILE A 201 -7.89 -5.64 24.72
C ILE A 201 -8.97 -4.96 23.87
N ASN A 202 -9.34 -3.72 24.19
CA ASN A 202 -10.32 -2.95 23.42
C ASN A 202 -9.81 -2.61 22.01
N ASP A 203 -8.51 -2.33 21.85
CA ASP A 203 -7.90 -2.08 20.54
C ASP A 203 -7.92 -3.34 19.68
N GLN A 204 -7.56 -4.49 20.27
CA GLN A 204 -7.59 -5.77 19.58
C GLN A 204 -9.01 -6.15 19.15
N GLN A 205 -10.01 -5.93 20.00
CA GLN A 205 -11.42 -6.14 19.67
C GLN A 205 -11.86 -5.25 18.51
N ASN A 206 -11.55 -3.96 18.56
CA ASN A 206 -11.88 -3.02 17.50
C ASN A 206 -11.24 -3.41 16.15
N ILE A 207 -9.95 -3.78 16.13
CA ILE A 207 -9.26 -4.27 14.94
C ILE A 207 -9.96 -5.52 14.38
N ASN A 208 -10.28 -6.48 15.26
CA ASN A 208 -10.91 -7.73 14.87
C ASN A 208 -12.32 -7.54 14.30
N GLU A 209 -13.12 -6.66 14.89
CA GLU A 209 -14.45 -6.30 14.38
C GLU A 209 -14.36 -5.66 12.98
N LYS A 210 -13.40 -4.76 12.75
CA LYS A 210 -13.15 -4.15 11.45
C LYS A 210 -12.72 -5.19 10.40
N ILE A 211 -11.87 -6.14 10.78
CA ILE A 211 -11.47 -7.24 9.88
C ILE A 211 -12.69 -8.12 9.54
N ASP A 212 -13.54 -8.46 10.50
CA ASP A 212 -14.75 -9.24 10.26
C ASP A 212 -15.73 -8.49 9.34
N GLN A 213 -15.88 -7.19 9.54
CA GLN A 213 -16.67 -6.33 8.66
C GLN A 213 -16.13 -6.33 7.23
N LEU A 214 -14.83 -6.19 7.04
CA LEU A 214 -14.18 -6.27 5.72
C LEU A 214 -14.37 -7.62 5.07
N LEU A 215 -14.11 -8.72 5.81
CA LEU A 215 -14.27 -10.07 5.30
C LEU A 215 -15.72 -10.33 4.87
N LYS A 216 -16.69 -9.87 5.65
CA LYS A 216 -18.11 -9.96 5.32
C LYS A 216 -18.44 -9.20 4.03
N ALA A 217 -18.02 -7.94 3.91
CA ALA A 217 -18.25 -7.13 2.73
C ALA A 217 -17.61 -7.75 1.46
N ILE A 218 -16.39 -8.29 1.61
CA ILE A 218 -15.69 -8.99 0.52
C ILE A 218 -16.49 -10.24 0.10
N GLU A 219 -17.04 -11.00 1.03
CA GLU A 219 -17.76 -12.24 0.74
C GLU A 219 -19.13 -11.97 0.07
N GLU A 220 -19.85 -10.96 0.54
CA GLU A 220 -21.17 -10.57 0.05
C GLU A 220 -21.12 -9.91 -1.34
N GLU A 221 -19.97 -9.34 -1.76
CA GLU A 221 -19.85 -8.69 -3.06
C GLU A 221 -20.06 -9.69 -4.21
N PRO A 222 -20.94 -9.42 -5.18
CA PRO A 222 -21.21 -10.31 -6.30
C PRO A 222 -19.98 -10.59 -7.17
N LYS A 223 -19.65 -11.88 -7.36
CA LYS A 223 -18.49 -12.32 -8.15
C LYS A 223 -18.92 -12.69 -9.57
N ASN A 224 -18.10 -12.29 -10.54
CA ASN A 224 -18.34 -12.62 -11.94
C ASN A 224 -18.06 -14.12 -12.27
N VAL A 225 -18.45 -14.54 -13.47
CA VAL A 225 -18.29 -15.94 -13.92
C VAL A 225 -16.83 -16.35 -13.96
N GLY A 226 -15.94 -15.50 -14.47
CA GLY A 226 -14.50 -15.77 -14.55
C GLY A 226 -13.88 -16.01 -13.17
N TRP A 227 -14.24 -15.19 -12.19
CA TRP A 227 -13.84 -15.36 -10.79
C TRP A 227 -14.31 -16.72 -10.24
N LYS A 228 -15.59 -17.07 -10.45
CA LYS A 228 -16.16 -18.36 -9.98
C LYS A 228 -15.48 -19.56 -10.62
N MET A 229 -15.15 -19.48 -11.91
CA MET A 229 -14.40 -20.53 -12.61
C MET A 229 -12.98 -20.65 -12.04
N ARG A 230 -12.28 -19.52 -11.80
CA ARG A 230 -10.94 -19.52 -11.20
C ARG A 230 -10.97 -20.08 -9.78
N ALA A 231 -12.01 -19.79 -9.00
CA ALA A 231 -12.19 -20.31 -7.63
C ALA A 231 -12.29 -21.86 -7.61
N LYS A 232 -12.89 -22.49 -8.62
CA LYS A 232 -12.96 -23.97 -8.73
C LYS A 232 -11.60 -24.61 -8.91
N ILE A 233 -10.65 -23.92 -9.55
CA ILE A 233 -9.27 -24.38 -9.70
C ILE A 233 -8.52 -24.20 -8.37
N GLY A 234 -8.82 -23.12 -7.65
CA GLY A 234 -8.23 -22.81 -6.36
C GLY A 234 -6.70 -22.63 -6.44
N THR A 235 -6.03 -23.07 -5.40
CA THR A 235 -4.57 -22.99 -5.26
C THR A 235 -3.80 -24.04 -6.05
N LYS A 236 -4.49 -24.97 -6.73
CA LYS A 236 -3.86 -25.98 -7.61
C LYS A 236 -3.06 -25.36 -8.75
N LYS A 237 -3.43 -24.15 -9.17
CA LYS A 237 -2.67 -23.33 -10.11
C LYS A 237 -2.22 -22.08 -9.41
N LYS A 238 -0.93 -21.72 -9.55
CA LYS A 238 -0.36 -20.48 -9.01
C LYS A 238 -1.26 -19.27 -9.31
N TRP A 239 -1.51 -18.44 -8.30
CA TRP A 239 -2.48 -17.34 -8.37
C TRP A 239 -1.86 -15.96 -8.17
N TYR A 240 -0.55 -15.89 -8.04
CA TYR A 240 0.22 -14.68 -7.80
C TYR A 240 1.52 -14.69 -8.60
N THR A 241 2.12 -13.51 -8.74
CA THR A 241 3.48 -13.35 -9.27
C THR A 241 4.48 -13.43 -8.11
N GLU A 242 5.57 -14.18 -8.28
CA GLU A 242 6.66 -14.15 -7.31
C GLU A 242 7.36 -12.80 -7.37
N VAL A 243 7.62 -12.23 -6.21
CA VAL A 243 8.40 -11.00 -6.05
C VAL A 243 9.61 -11.37 -5.21
N GLU A 244 10.80 -11.13 -5.75
CA GLU A 244 12.03 -11.26 -4.97
C GLU A 244 12.11 -10.11 -3.97
N ASP A 245 12.32 -10.45 -2.70
CA ASP A 245 12.56 -9.44 -1.66
C ASP A 245 13.95 -8.84 -1.91
N VAL A 246 13.99 -7.62 -2.41
CA VAL A 246 15.25 -6.90 -2.58
C VAL A 246 15.69 -6.44 -1.19
N SER A 247 16.38 -7.33 -0.46
CA SER A 247 17.06 -6.98 0.78
C SER A 247 18.11 -5.90 0.50
N ARG A 248 17.89 -4.71 1.03
CA ARG A 248 18.83 -3.59 1.08
C ARG A 248 19.49 -3.51 2.45
#